data_8c497415e0a89019a00e38d0bace5198
#
_entry.id   8c497415e0a89019a00e38d0bace5198
#
_cell.length_a   1.000
_cell.length_b   1.000
_cell.length_c   1.000
_cell.angle_alpha   90.00
_cell.angle_beta   90.00
_cell.angle_gamma   90.00
#
_symmetry.space_group_name_H-M   'P 1'
#
loop_
_entity.id
_entity.type
_entity.pdbx_description
1 polymer ?
#
loop_
_entity_poly.entity_id
_entity_poly.type
_entity_poly.pdbx_seq_one_letter_code
_entity_poly.pdbx_strand_id
1 'polypeptide(L)'
;MAITEVTATLANQTEILTETDSNQYMGSVVVPEESGNYVATVSVYDDSGNVAIAENLVSVSAYVEPKINWVSNDRFNIQDYNRIKNNLAYVHEKACFRIKPFEIQDMGDNLTEYTESWEVDNFNAFENNLEIMSKNILGSTSGFKKTFYENGVFIDATELNRIESLTVQMKATIDNLSAGLRRIPFRLGTFRDFRA
;
A
#
# COMPACT_ATOMS: atom_id res chain seq x y z
N MET A 1 -24.73 -24.55 -20.84
CA MET A 1 -24.00 -23.31 -20.79
C MET A 1 -22.81 -23.52 -19.85
N ALA A 2 -21.66 -23.67 -20.42
CA ALA A 2 -20.43 -23.86 -19.66
C ALA A 2 -19.55 -22.62 -19.81
N ILE A 3 -18.87 -22.20 -18.74
CA ILE A 3 -17.89 -21.11 -18.79
C ILE A 3 -16.67 -21.63 -19.55
N THR A 4 -16.23 -20.91 -20.56
CA THR A 4 -15.10 -21.26 -21.39
C THR A 4 -13.85 -20.48 -21.02
N GLU A 5 -13.99 -19.23 -20.57
CA GLU A 5 -12.89 -18.37 -20.20
C GLU A 5 -13.35 -17.29 -19.19
N VAL A 6 -12.48 -16.93 -18.26
CA VAL A 6 -12.63 -15.78 -17.39
C VAL A 6 -11.34 -14.95 -17.46
N THR A 7 -11.48 -13.65 -17.73
CA THR A 7 -10.36 -12.73 -17.80
C THR A 7 -10.50 -11.59 -16.83
N ALA A 8 -9.38 -11.08 -16.32
CA ALA A 8 -9.31 -9.83 -15.59
C ALA A 8 -8.42 -8.81 -16.32
N THR A 9 -8.90 -7.59 -16.49
CA THR A 9 -8.18 -6.50 -17.14
C THR A 9 -8.02 -5.33 -16.17
N LEU A 10 -6.81 -4.81 -16.06
CA LEU A 10 -6.48 -3.60 -15.32
C LEU A 10 -5.44 -2.80 -16.11
N ALA A 11 -5.67 -1.50 -16.34
CA ALA A 11 -4.73 -0.62 -17.05
C ALA A 11 -4.19 -1.21 -18.37
N ASN A 12 -5.08 -1.75 -19.21
CA ASN A 12 -4.78 -2.39 -20.49
C ASN A 12 -3.96 -3.71 -20.41
N GLN A 13 -3.78 -4.26 -19.22
CA GLN A 13 -3.21 -5.59 -19.04
C GLN A 13 -4.33 -6.58 -18.78
N THR A 14 -4.37 -7.67 -19.52
CA THR A 14 -5.38 -8.71 -19.40
C THR A 14 -4.71 -10.03 -19.05
N GLU A 15 -5.24 -10.70 -18.03
CA GLU A 15 -4.82 -12.03 -17.57
C GLU A 15 -6.01 -12.98 -17.60
N ILE A 16 -5.75 -14.23 -17.99
CA ILE A 16 -6.74 -15.31 -17.90
C ILE A 16 -6.71 -15.85 -16.48
N LEU A 17 -7.89 -15.91 -15.85
CA LEU A 17 -8.02 -16.43 -14.50
C LEU A 17 -8.19 -17.96 -14.54
N THR A 18 -7.58 -18.63 -13.58
CA THR A 18 -7.65 -20.10 -13.44
C THR A 18 -8.74 -20.47 -12.44
N GLU A 19 -9.60 -21.44 -12.80
CA GLU A 19 -10.57 -22.00 -11.87
C GLU A 19 -9.86 -22.77 -10.76
N THR A 20 -10.14 -22.42 -9.51
CA THR A 20 -9.54 -23.03 -8.31
C THR A 20 -10.51 -23.95 -7.57
N ASP A 21 -11.80 -23.62 -7.62
CA ASP A 21 -12.90 -24.38 -7.01
C ASP A 21 -14.17 -24.12 -7.80
N SER A 22 -15.23 -24.86 -7.54
CA SER A 22 -16.50 -24.74 -8.25
C SER A 22 -16.95 -23.28 -8.36
N ASN A 23 -16.78 -22.69 -9.53
CA ASN A 23 -17.09 -21.29 -9.87
C ASN A 23 -16.21 -20.21 -9.16
N GLN A 24 -15.05 -20.57 -8.64
CA GLN A 24 -14.08 -19.61 -8.14
C GLN A 24 -12.88 -19.53 -9.08
N TYR A 25 -12.54 -18.31 -9.50
CA TYR A 25 -11.46 -18.03 -10.43
C TYR A 25 -10.41 -17.14 -9.74
N MET A 26 -9.15 -17.48 -9.88
CA MET A 26 -8.03 -16.73 -9.32
C MET A 26 -6.99 -16.40 -10.38
N GLY A 27 -6.37 -15.25 -10.25
CA GLY A 27 -5.25 -14.79 -11.07
C GLY A 27 -4.64 -13.54 -10.46
N SER A 28 -3.59 -13.02 -11.12
CA SER A 28 -2.93 -11.79 -10.68
C SER A 28 -2.72 -10.86 -11.86
N VAL A 29 -3.20 -9.64 -11.76
CA VAL A 29 -2.94 -8.57 -12.74
C VAL A 29 -1.84 -7.68 -12.18
N VAL A 30 -0.91 -7.24 -13.04
CA VAL A 30 0.14 -6.31 -12.63
C VAL A 30 -0.48 -4.95 -12.34
N VAL A 31 -0.22 -4.45 -11.13
CA VAL A 31 -0.69 -3.14 -10.71
C VAL A 31 0.12 -2.05 -11.43
N PRO A 32 -0.51 -1.01 -11.98
CA PRO A 32 0.18 0.14 -12.57
C PRO A 32 1.18 0.78 -11.62
N GLU A 33 2.28 1.28 -12.15
CA GLU A 33 3.30 2.00 -11.36
C GLU A 33 2.86 3.43 -11.01
N GLU A 34 1.97 4.00 -11.80
CA GLU A 34 1.43 5.34 -11.56
C GLU A 34 0.23 5.29 -10.62
N SER A 35 0.16 6.27 -9.70
CA SER A 35 -1.02 6.43 -8.85
C SER A 35 -2.21 6.90 -9.67
N GLY A 36 -3.37 6.34 -9.37
CA GLY A 36 -4.59 6.70 -10.06
C GLY A 36 -5.76 5.78 -9.72
N ASN A 37 -6.91 6.13 -10.24
CA ASN A 37 -8.09 5.28 -10.18
C ASN A 37 -8.19 4.53 -11.52
N TYR A 38 -8.20 3.23 -11.43
CA TYR A 38 -8.27 2.34 -12.58
C TYR A 38 -9.54 1.50 -12.50
N VAL A 39 -10.16 1.24 -13.64
CA VAL A 39 -11.27 0.29 -13.70
C VAL A 39 -10.70 -1.11 -13.90
N ALA A 40 -10.97 -1.98 -12.93
CA ALA A 40 -10.73 -3.41 -13.07
C ALA A 40 -11.97 -4.03 -13.71
N THR A 41 -11.81 -4.69 -14.84
CA THR A 41 -12.88 -5.33 -15.59
C THR A 41 -12.69 -6.84 -15.52
N VAL A 42 -13.72 -7.58 -15.08
CA VAL A 42 -13.76 -9.04 -15.16
C VAL A 42 -14.76 -9.43 -16.25
N SER A 43 -14.31 -10.22 -17.21
CA SER A 43 -15.17 -10.73 -18.30
C SER A 43 -15.25 -12.24 -18.24
N VAL A 44 -16.48 -12.76 -18.34
CA VAL A 44 -16.78 -14.19 -18.32
C VAL A 44 -17.39 -14.57 -19.66
N TYR A 45 -16.82 -15.53 -20.32
CA TYR A 45 -17.24 -16.04 -21.63
C TYR A 45 -17.87 -17.44 -21.49
N ASP A 46 -18.93 -17.70 -22.21
CA ASP A 46 -19.58 -19.02 -22.28
C ASP A 46 -19.37 -19.72 -23.62
N ASP A 47 -19.78 -20.98 -23.67
CA ASP A 47 -19.73 -21.86 -24.87
C ASP A 47 -20.68 -21.43 -26.02
N SER A 48 -21.55 -20.47 -25.76
CA SER A 48 -22.49 -19.92 -26.73
C SER A 48 -22.04 -18.56 -27.27
N GLY A 49 -20.88 -18.02 -26.81
CA GLY A 49 -20.30 -16.75 -27.19
C GLY A 49 -20.89 -15.55 -26.46
N ASN A 50 -21.65 -15.77 -25.38
CA ASN A 50 -22.10 -14.65 -24.56
C ASN A 50 -20.98 -14.18 -23.63
N VAL A 51 -21.00 -12.88 -23.30
CA VAL A 51 -20.04 -12.25 -22.39
C VAL A 51 -20.77 -11.55 -21.26
N ALA A 52 -20.41 -11.87 -20.02
CA ALA A 52 -20.82 -11.10 -18.85
C ALA A 52 -19.64 -10.27 -18.35
N ILE A 53 -19.86 -8.99 -18.04
CA ILE A 53 -18.83 -8.06 -17.62
C ILE A 53 -19.19 -7.50 -16.25
N ALA A 54 -18.21 -7.48 -15.35
CA ALA A 54 -18.27 -6.78 -14.08
C ALA A 54 -17.09 -5.79 -13.96
N GLU A 55 -17.37 -4.58 -13.51
CA GLU A 55 -16.37 -3.53 -13.33
C GLU A 55 -16.29 -3.12 -11.87
N ASN A 56 -15.08 -2.84 -11.40
CA ASN A 56 -14.83 -2.29 -10.09
C ASN A 56 -13.74 -1.22 -10.17
N LEU A 57 -13.88 -0.17 -9.37
CA LEU A 57 -12.89 0.89 -9.28
C LEU A 57 -11.77 0.47 -8.31
N VAL A 58 -10.53 0.48 -8.79
CA VAL A 58 -9.33 0.16 -8.01
C VAL A 58 -8.47 1.40 -7.92
N SER A 59 -8.25 1.88 -6.71
CA SER A 59 -7.31 2.98 -6.45
C SER A 59 -5.90 2.42 -6.27
N VAL A 60 -4.98 2.91 -7.09
CA VAL A 60 -3.56 2.56 -7.01
C VAL A 60 -2.79 3.74 -6.45
N SER A 61 -2.07 3.52 -5.37
CA SER A 61 -1.17 4.52 -4.79
C SER A 61 0.25 4.25 -5.27
N ALA A 62 0.88 5.20 -5.97
CA ALA A 62 2.30 5.11 -6.28
C ALA A 62 3.12 5.64 -5.10
N TYR A 63 4.27 4.99 -4.87
CA TYR A 63 5.25 5.50 -3.92
C TYR A 63 6.08 6.60 -4.58
N VAL A 64 6.06 7.78 -3.97
CA VAL A 64 6.87 8.93 -4.39
C VAL A 64 8.04 9.07 -3.43
N GLU A 65 9.27 9.29 -3.94
CA GLU A 65 10.45 9.40 -3.10
C GLU A 65 10.27 10.46 -2.00
N PRO A 66 10.39 10.07 -0.72
CA PRO A 66 10.22 10.98 0.41
C PRO A 66 11.33 12.02 0.49
N LYS A 67 10.99 13.21 0.95
CA LYS A 67 11.97 14.26 1.25
C LYS A 67 12.46 14.12 2.69
N ILE A 68 13.62 13.54 2.89
CA ILE A 68 14.22 13.29 4.22
C ILE A 68 15.26 14.34 4.65
N ASN A 69 15.32 15.46 3.96
CA ASN A 69 16.29 16.54 4.18
C ASN A 69 15.61 17.91 4.33
N TRP A 70 14.47 17.94 5.01
CA TRP A 70 13.78 19.17 5.35
C TRP A 70 14.65 20.07 6.21
N VAL A 71 14.62 21.36 5.91
CA VAL A 71 15.26 22.42 6.70
C VAL A 71 14.23 23.49 7.09
N SER A 72 14.55 24.29 8.10
CA SER A 72 13.62 25.28 8.69
C SER A 72 13.07 26.32 7.70
N ASN A 73 13.76 26.55 6.59
CA ASN A 73 13.35 27.50 5.55
C ASN A 73 12.52 26.86 4.43
N ASP A 74 12.34 25.54 4.44
CA ASP A 74 11.50 24.87 3.47
C ASP A 74 10.03 25.22 3.70
N ARG A 75 9.31 25.37 2.60
CA ARG A 75 7.87 25.56 2.64
C ARG A 75 7.19 24.21 2.48
N PHE A 76 6.35 23.86 3.44
CA PHE A 76 5.45 22.73 3.34
C PHE A 76 4.22 23.14 2.51
N ASN A 77 3.84 22.32 1.54
CA ASN A 77 2.74 22.61 0.62
C ASN A 77 1.82 21.40 0.40
N ILE A 78 0.74 21.57 -0.37
CA ILE A 78 -0.24 20.54 -0.68
C ILE A 78 0.41 19.28 -1.30
N GLN A 79 1.38 19.46 -2.17
CA GLN A 79 2.05 18.33 -2.83
C GLN A 79 2.85 17.51 -1.80
N ASP A 80 3.47 18.18 -0.84
CA ASP A 80 4.20 17.53 0.24
C ASP A 80 3.25 16.77 1.17
N TYR A 81 2.13 17.39 1.53
CA TYR A 81 1.07 16.75 2.31
C TYR A 81 0.56 15.48 1.62
N ASN A 82 0.15 15.61 0.35
CA ASN A 82 -0.36 14.49 -0.43
C ASN A 82 0.70 13.39 -0.62
N ARG A 83 1.96 13.75 -0.82
CA ARG A 83 3.06 12.78 -0.91
C ARG A 83 3.18 11.96 0.37
N ILE A 84 3.22 12.60 1.54
CA ILE A 84 3.32 11.92 2.83
C ILE A 84 2.13 10.99 3.02
N LYS A 85 0.91 11.49 2.83
CA LYS A 85 -0.33 10.72 2.95
C LYS A 85 -0.32 9.48 2.04
N ASN A 86 -0.04 9.69 0.76
CA ASN A 86 -0.09 8.62 -0.24
C ASN A 86 1.02 7.58 -0.02
N ASN A 87 2.20 8.01 0.43
CA ASN A 87 3.28 7.09 0.78
C ASN A 87 2.91 6.22 1.99
N LEU A 88 2.24 6.77 3.01
CA LEU A 88 1.72 5.99 4.13
C LEU A 88 0.68 4.97 3.68
N ALA A 89 -0.27 5.38 2.83
CA ALA A 89 -1.27 4.49 2.25
C ALA A 89 -0.62 3.35 1.43
N TYR A 90 0.35 3.67 0.58
CA TYR A 90 1.11 2.68 -0.19
C TYR A 90 1.83 1.67 0.70
N VAL A 91 2.56 2.14 1.70
CA VAL A 91 3.31 1.25 2.63
C VAL A 91 2.34 0.36 3.42
N HIS A 92 1.20 0.90 3.85
CA HIS A 92 0.15 0.12 4.51
C HIS A 92 -0.38 -1.00 3.60
N GLU A 93 -0.77 -0.67 2.37
CA GLU A 93 -1.27 -1.64 1.39
C GLU A 93 -0.27 -2.78 1.17
N LYS A 94 1.00 -2.43 0.92
CA LYS A 94 2.07 -3.43 0.74
C LYS A 94 2.32 -4.27 1.99
N ALA A 95 2.24 -3.68 3.18
CA ALA A 95 2.37 -4.41 4.44
C ALA A 95 1.22 -5.38 4.67
N CYS A 96 -0.02 -4.97 4.42
CA CYS A 96 -1.20 -5.83 4.50
C CYS A 96 -1.08 -7.04 3.57
N PHE A 97 -0.59 -6.83 2.37
CA PHE A 97 -0.38 -7.90 1.39
C PHE A 97 0.77 -8.86 1.77
N ARG A 98 1.86 -8.35 2.38
CA ARG A 98 3.10 -9.12 2.60
C ARG A 98 3.25 -9.71 3.98
N ILE A 99 2.68 -9.07 4.99
CA ILE A 99 2.84 -9.48 6.40
C ILE A 99 1.52 -10.03 6.92
N LYS A 100 0.54 -9.18 7.13
CA LYS A 100 -0.82 -9.51 7.55
C LYS A 100 -1.70 -8.26 7.40
N PRO A 101 -3.00 -8.42 7.20
CA PRO A 101 -3.94 -7.30 7.24
C PRO A 101 -3.97 -6.64 8.64
N PHE A 102 -4.03 -5.32 8.66
CA PHE A 102 -4.29 -4.49 9.83
C PHE A 102 -4.90 -3.16 9.39
N GLU A 103 -5.66 -2.52 10.27
CA GLU A 103 -6.34 -1.28 9.97
C GLU A 103 -5.50 -0.07 10.35
N ILE A 104 -5.65 1.01 9.60
CA ILE A 104 -5.16 2.35 9.89
C ILE A 104 -6.31 3.36 9.86
N GLN A 105 -6.08 4.53 10.44
CA GLN A 105 -7.04 5.63 10.38
C GLN A 105 -7.12 6.17 8.94
N ASP A 106 -8.33 6.44 8.46
CA ASP A 106 -8.54 7.12 7.19
C ASP A 106 -7.89 8.52 7.22
N MET A 107 -7.18 8.84 6.15
CA MET A 107 -6.48 10.13 5.99
C MET A 107 -7.19 11.05 4.99
N GLY A 108 -8.37 10.67 4.54
CA GLY A 108 -9.19 11.42 3.59
C GLY A 108 -8.62 11.49 2.16
N ASP A 109 -9.27 12.28 1.32
CA ASP A 109 -8.88 12.49 -0.07
C ASP A 109 -7.62 13.36 -0.21
N ASN A 110 -7.04 13.40 -1.41
CA ASN A 110 -5.95 14.32 -1.72
C ASN A 110 -6.47 15.76 -1.74
N LEU A 111 -5.72 16.67 -1.12
CA LEU A 111 -6.00 18.09 -1.22
C LEU A 111 -5.72 18.56 -2.66
N THR A 112 -6.62 19.34 -3.24
CA THR A 112 -6.54 19.83 -4.62
C THR A 112 -6.35 21.33 -4.71
N GLU A 113 -6.82 22.07 -3.70
CA GLU A 113 -6.79 23.54 -3.69
C GLU A 113 -6.12 24.09 -2.43
N TYR A 114 -5.45 25.23 -2.55
CA TYR A 114 -4.81 25.93 -1.44
C TYR A 114 -5.79 26.55 -0.44
N THR A 115 -7.07 26.55 -0.77
CA THR A 115 -8.16 26.95 0.13
C THR A 115 -8.54 25.84 1.11
N GLU A 116 -8.17 24.59 0.81
CA GLU A 116 -8.34 23.47 1.71
C GLU A 116 -7.25 23.56 2.79
N SER A 117 -7.66 23.70 4.04
CA SER A 117 -6.73 23.73 5.17
C SER A 117 -6.45 22.31 5.65
N TRP A 118 -5.17 21.97 5.83
CA TRP A 118 -4.82 20.84 6.68
C TRP A 118 -5.05 21.18 8.14
N GLU A 119 -5.86 20.38 8.77
CA GLU A 119 -6.18 20.53 10.16
C GLU A 119 -5.22 19.73 11.05
N VAL A 120 -5.20 20.06 12.33
CA VAL A 120 -4.42 19.33 13.33
C VAL A 120 -4.73 17.83 13.30
N ASP A 121 -5.98 17.47 13.06
CA ASP A 121 -6.44 16.09 13.01
C ASP A 121 -5.79 15.30 11.86
N ASN A 122 -5.46 15.95 10.75
CA ASN A 122 -4.75 15.31 9.64
C ASN A 122 -3.34 14.85 10.05
N PHE A 123 -2.60 15.71 10.75
CA PHE A 123 -1.27 15.36 11.26
C PHE A 123 -1.32 14.34 12.39
N ASN A 124 -2.33 14.42 13.24
CA ASN A 124 -2.58 13.41 14.27
C ASN A 124 -2.94 12.04 13.64
N ALA A 125 -3.65 12.03 12.52
CA ALA A 125 -3.89 10.80 11.76
C ALA A 125 -2.59 10.20 11.20
N PHE A 126 -1.67 11.02 10.67
CA PHE A 126 -0.35 10.55 10.25
C PHE A 126 0.42 9.90 11.41
N GLU A 127 0.45 10.54 12.57
CA GLU A 127 1.14 10.03 13.76
C GLU A 127 0.53 8.70 14.26
N ASN A 128 -0.80 8.61 14.30
CA ASN A 128 -1.51 7.38 14.66
C ASN A 128 -1.17 6.25 13.69
N ASN A 129 -1.19 6.54 12.40
CA ASN A 129 -0.91 5.55 11.37
C ASN A 129 0.55 5.11 11.41
N LEU A 130 1.50 6.02 11.60
CA LEU A 130 2.91 5.70 11.79
C LEU A 130 3.15 4.78 12.99
N GLU A 131 2.48 5.02 14.12
CA GLU A 131 2.58 4.17 15.30
C GLU A 131 2.06 2.76 15.01
N ILE A 132 0.85 2.64 14.43
CA ILE A 132 0.24 1.35 14.07
C ILE A 132 1.13 0.59 13.07
N MET A 133 1.58 1.26 12.02
CA MET A 133 2.40 0.68 10.97
C MET A 133 3.77 0.26 11.50
N SER A 134 4.45 1.08 12.29
CA SER A 134 5.73 0.74 12.90
C SER A 134 5.63 -0.53 13.76
N LYS A 135 4.58 -0.65 14.55
CA LYS A 135 4.33 -1.83 15.37
C LYS A 135 4.13 -3.10 14.53
N ASN A 136 3.40 -3.01 13.43
CA ASN A 136 3.10 -4.16 12.59
C ASN A 136 4.22 -4.53 11.61
N ILE A 137 5.01 -3.57 11.15
CA ILE A 137 6.05 -3.76 10.13
C ILE A 137 7.43 -3.94 10.78
N LEU A 138 7.78 -3.10 11.74
CA LEU A 138 9.10 -3.08 12.38
C LEU A 138 9.15 -3.87 13.70
N GLY A 139 7.99 -4.29 14.22
CA GLY A 139 7.89 -5.01 15.51
C GLY A 139 8.12 -4.12 16.73
N SER A 140 8.29 -2.83 16.56
CA SER A 140 8.46 -1.86 17.65
C SER A 140 7.59 -0.64 17.40
N THR A 141 7.08 -0.04 18.47
CA THR A 141 6.59 1.33 18.40
C THR A 141 7.81 2.23 18.29
N SER A 142 7.87 3.05 17.27
CA SER A 142 9.00 3.99 17.05
C SER A 142 9.07 5.11 18.09
N GLY A 143 8.54 4.89 19.24
CA GLY A 143 8.78 5.53 20.52
C GLY A 143 8.30 6.96 20.69
N PHE A 144 7.87 7.67 19.67
CA PHE A 144 7.58 9.09 19.84
C PHE A 144 6.46 9.56 18.91
N LYS A 145 5.26 8.98 19.09
CA LYS A 145 4.04 9.59 18.58
C LYS A 145 3.94 11.00 19.15
N LYS A 146 3.89 12.00 18.28
CA LYS A 146 3.55 13.36 18.67
C LYS A 146 2.05 13.58 18.55
N THR A 147 1.56 14.47 19.39
CA THR A 147 0.18 14.95 19.33
C THR A 147 0.23 16.46 19.08
N PHE A 148 -0.41 16.88 18.03
CA PHE A 148 -0.56 18.29 17.67
C PHE A 148 -1.85 18.84 18.25
N TYR A 149 -1.87 20.11 18.58
CA TYR A 149 -3.01 20.80 19.18
C TYR A 149 -3.35 22.05 18.39
N GLU A 150 -4.62 22.41 18.35
CA GLU A 150 -5.07 23.68 17.77
C GLU A 150 -4.33 24.85 18.42
N ASN A 151 -3.89 25.80 17.60
CA ASN A 151 -3.04 26.93 18.03
C ASN A 151 -1.70 26.55 18.67
N GLY A 152 -1.29 25.28 18.55
CA GLY A 152 0.02 24.79 18.99
C GLY A 152 1.14 25.08 17.98
N VAL A 153 2.31 24.51 18.25
CA VAL A 153 3.44 24.58 17.33
C VAL A 153 3.12 23.76 16.08
N PHE A 154 3.24 24.38 14.91
CA PHE A 154 3.08 23.69 13.63
C PHE A 154 4.19 22.64 13.44
N ILE A 155 3.91 21.63 12.62
CA ILE A 155 4.91 20.61 12.29
C ILE A 155 6.17 21.23 11.72
N ASP A 156 7.32 20.92 12.31
CA ASP A 156 8.61 21.45 11.91
C ASP A 156 9.40 20.50 11.00
N ALA A 157 10.52 20.98 10.48
CA ALA A 157 11.39 20.21 9.61
C ALA A 157 11.90 18.90 10.26
N THR A 158 12.10 18.90 11.58
CA THR A 158 12.55 17.71 12.32
C THR A 158 11.48 16.63 12.29
N GLU A 159 10.23 17.02 12.49
CA GLU A 159 9.11 16.09 12.46
C GLU A 159 8.82 15.57 11.06
N LEU A 160 8.87 16.43 10.05
CA LEU A 160 8.73 16.02 8.66
C LEU A 160 9.81 15.01 8.27
N ASN A 161 11.07 15.28 8.64
CA ASN A 161 12.17 14.33 8.43
C ASN A 161 11.92 12.99 9.15
N ARG A 162 11.41 13.01 10.37
CA ARG A 162 11.10 11.82 11.14
C ARG A 162 10.00 10.99 10.47
N ILE A 163 8.88 11.62 10.08
CA ILE A 163 7.75 10.97 9.43
C ILE A 163 8.19 10.30 8.12
N GLU A 164 8.84 11.07 7.26
CA GLU A 164 9.27 10.57 5.96
C GLU A 164 10.39 9.52 6.07
N SER A 165 11.33 9.67 7.00
CA SER A 165 12.38 8.65 7.25
C SER A 165 11.81 7.33 7.76
N LEU A 166 10.79 7.37 8.63
CA LEU A 166 10.10 6.16 9.07
C LEU A 166 9.38 5.46 7.92
N THR A 167 8.75 6.23 7.04
CA THR A 167 8.10 5.69 5.83
C THR A 167 9.09 4.97 4.92
N VAL A 168 10.29 5.57 4.70
CA VAL A 168 11.40 4.92 3.98
C VAL A 168 11.81 3.61 4.65
N GLN A 169 12.01 3.62 5.96
CA GLN A 169 12.44 2.46 6.73
C GLN A 169 11.40 1.31 6.64
N MET A 170 10.12 1.63 6.78
CA MET A 170 9.04 0.64 6.67
C MET A 170 8.98 0.04 5.27
N LYS A 171 9.05 0.88 4.23
CA LYS A 171 9.11 0.42 2.83
C LYS A 171 10.29 -0.52 2.60
N ALA A 172 11.49 -0.12 3.00
CA ALA A 172 12.69 -0.94 2.84
C ALA A 172 12.57 -2.29 3.56
N THR A 173 11.91 -2.33 4.72
CA THR A 173 11.65 -3.57 5.44
C THR A 173 10.74 -4.50 4.64
N ILE A 174 9.65 -3.98 4.09
CA ILE A 174 8.72 -4.76 3.25
C ILE A 174 9.42 -5.27 1.99
N ASP A 175 10.22 -4.43 1.33
CA ASP A 175 10.96 -4.80 0.12
C ASP A 175 11.98 -5.91 0.43
N ASN A 176 12.68 -5.83 1.55
CA ASN A 176 13.62 -6.85 2.00
C ASN A 176 12.94 -8.17 2.34
N LEU A 177 11.76 -8.15 2.96
CA LEU A 177 10.95 -9.34 3.18
C LEU A 177 10.56 -9.99 1.85
N SER A 178 10.17 -9.20 0.87
CA SER A 178 9.82 -9.66 -0.47
C SER A 178 11.02 -10.29 -1.19
N ALA A 179 12.21 -9.70 -1.07
CA ALA A 179 13.45 -10.22 -1.63
C ALA A 179 13.90 -11.52 -0.91
N GLY A 180 13.72 -11.60 0.41
CA GLY A 180 14.04 -12.77 1.23
C GLY A 180 13.19 -13.98 0.88
N LEU A 181 11.88 -13.79 0.67
CA LEU A 181 10.96 -14.86 0.26
C LEU A 181 11.32 -15.48 -1.09
N ARG A 182 11.97 -14.73 -1.98
CA ARG A 182 12.46 -15.24 -3.26
C ARG A 182 13.76 -16.07 -3.14
N ARG A 183 14.45 -16.03 -1.99
CA ARG A 183 15.80 -16.58 -1.82
C ARG A 183 15.92 -17.71 -0.81
N ILE A 184 14.83 -18.25 -0.28
CA ILE A 184 14.91 -19.48 0.49
C ILE A 184 14.73 -20.67 -0.48
N PRO A 185 15.81 -21.27 -1.05
CA PRO A 185 15.70 -22.59 -1.59
C PRO A 185 15.54 -23.51 -0.37
N PHE A 186 14.33 -23.98 -0.11
CA PHE A 186 14.11 -25.10 0.79
C PHE A 186 14.79 -26.31 0.18
N ARG A 187 16.05 -26.57 0.53
CA ARG A 187 16.58 -27.90 0.49
C ARG A 187 16.02 -28.63 1.71
N LEU A 188 14.92 -29.31 1.54
CA LEU A 188 14.57 -30.42 2.38
C LEU A 188 15.73 -31.41 2.26
N GLY A 189 16.62 -31.44 3.25
CA GLY A 189 17.62 -32.47 3.40
C GLY A 189 16.91 -33.81 3.31
N THR A 190 17.49 -34.73 2.56
CA THR A 190 17.00 -36.12 2.48
C THR A 190 16.92 -36.67 3.90
N PHE A 191 15.74 -37.13 4.27
CA PHE A 191 15.43 -37.82 5.53
C PHE A 191 16.26 -39.12 5.67
N ARG A 192 17.55 -39.03 5.93
CA ARG A 192 18.39 -40.21 6.15
C ARG A 192 19.05 -40.30 7.49
N ASP A 193 18.91 -39.30 8.37
CA ASP A 193 19.64 -39.26 9.64
C ASP A 193 18.76 -39.25 10.91
N PHE A 194 17.54 -39.78 10.84
CA PHE A 194 16.80 -40.14 12.06
C PHE A 194 16.72 -41.65 12.18
N ARG A 195 17.84 -42.28 12.53
CA ARG A 195 17.86 -43.57 13.26
C ARG A 195 18.48 -43.32 14.63
N ALA A 196 17.60 -43.40 15.64
CA ALA A 196 17.99 -43.57 17.04
C ALA A 196 18.63 -44.93 17.20
#